data_0f9806418751104a274f80f8e79fdb3d
#
_entry.id   0f9806418751104a274f80f8e79fdb3d
#
_cell.length_a   1.000
_cell.length_b   1.000
_cell.length_c   1.000
_cell.angle_alpha   90.00
_cell.angle_beta   90.00
_cell.angle_gamma   90.00
#
_symmetry.space_group_name_H-M   'P 1'
#
loop_
_entity.id
_entity.type
_entity.pdbx_description
1 polymer ?
#
loop_
_entity_poly.entity_id
_entity_poly.type
_entity_poly.pdbx_seq_one_letter_code
_entity_poly.pdbx_strand_id
1 'polypeptide(L)'
;RWWLNMFYITLFFGIGYLALYPGLGSFKGLLGWTSTGQYQQEMDRADGLYGPLFEKYQQMPIVAVADDLDARRMGERLFVNYCATCHGSDARGARGFPNLRDSNWQYGGDPAVIEQTILDGRTGVMPSWKAALGGDAGVADMTEYVFSLSGRNADPEAVARGKEKYDMLCVACHGADGTGNQALGAPNLTDKVWLYGGSRKQVMESIAEGRNGVMPPHREFLGEDKVHLLAAYVYSLSTGQEELDE
;
A
#
# COMPACT_ATOMS: atom_id res chain seq x y z
N ARG A 1 -29.09 -6.23 -53.29
CA ARG A 1 -27.74 -6.34 -53.92
C ARG A 1 -26.64 -5.69 -53.05
N TRP A 2 -26.95 -4.63 -52.33
CA TRP A 2 -25.95 -3.96 -51.45
C TRP A 2 -25.40 -4.89 -50.41
N TRP A 3 -26.22 -5.75 -49.79
CA TRP A 3 -25.83 -6.74 -48.78
C TRP A 3 -24.82 -7.77 -49.35
N LEU A 4 -25.07 -8.30 -50.55
CA LEU A 4 -24.14 -9.23 -51.24
C LEU A 4 -22.79 -8.57 -51.51
N ASN A 5 -22.80 -7.30 -51.97
CA ASN A 5 -21.55 -6.57 -52.19
C ASN A 5 -20.76 -6.38 -50.89
N MET A 6 -21.47 -6.01 -49.82
CA MET A 6 -20.84 -5.89 -48.50
C MET A 6 -20.23 -7.24 -48.01
N PHE A 7 -20.97 -8.35 -48.21
CA PHE A 7 -20.47 -9.68 -47.90
C PHE A 7 -19.21 -10.04 -48.68
N TYR A 8 -19.16 -9.79 -49.98
CA TYR A 8 -17.95 -10.05 -50.77
C TYR A 8 -16.79 -9.14 -50.34
N ILE A 9 -17.03 -7.88 -50.05
CA ILE A 9 -15.99 -6.97 -49.54
C ILE A 9 -15.40 -7.49 -48.21
N THR A 10 -16.24 -7.91 -47.28
CA THR A 10 -15.75 -8.46 -46.00
C THR A 10 -14.98 -9.76 -46.19
N LEU A 11 -15.40 -10.62 -47.12
CA LEU A 11 -14.70 -11.85 -47.48
C LEU A 11 -13.28 -11.57 -48.03
N PHE A 12 -13.17 -10.68 -49.01
CA PHE A 12 -11.87 -10.28 -49.58
C PHE A 12 -10.99 -9.57 -48.57
N PHE A 13 -11.58 -8.73 -47.71
CA PHE A 13 -10.88 -8.10 -46.59
C PHE A 13 -10.33 -9.15 -45.63
N GLY A 14 -11.18 -10.12 -45.26
CA GLY A 14 -10.79 -11.21 -44.34
C GLY A 14 -9.63 -12.06 -44.88
N ILE A 15 -9.65 -12.41 -46.18
CA ILE A 15 -8.56 -13.14 -46.82
C ILE A 15 -7.28 -12.29 -46.81
N GLY A 16 -7.36 -11.03 -47.18
CA GLY A 16 -6.22 -10.08 -47.15
C GLY A 16 -5.69 -9.90 -45.75
N TYR A 17 -6.56 -9.79 -44.74
CA TYR A 17 -6.17 -9.69 -43.31
C TYR A 17 -5.43 -10.94 -42.84
N LEU A 18 -5.92 -12.14 -43.10
CA LEU A 18 -5.29 -13.41 -42.74
C LEU A 18 -3.95 -13.66 -43.46
N ALA A 19 -3.76 -13.08 -44.66
CA ALA A 19 -2.45 -13.11 -45.31
C ALA A 19 -1.44 -12.15 -44.66
N LEU A 20 -1.89 -10.98 -44.24
CA LEU A 20 -1.02 -9.93 -43.68
C LEU A 20 -0.72 -10.12 -42.19
N TYR A 21 -1.72 -10.50 -41.41
CA TYR A 21 -1.65 -10.60 -39.94
C TYR A 21 -1.74 -12.06 -39.47
N PRO A 22 -1.25 -12.37 -38.26
CA PRO A 22 -1.38 -13.74 -37.72
C PRO A 22 -2.86 -14.05 -37.44
N GLY A 23 -3.31 -15.21 -37.92
CA GLY A 23 -4.71 -15.63 -37.75
C GLY A 23 -4.96 -17.09 -38.18
N LEU A 24 -3.98 -17.75 -38.78
CA LEU A 24 -4.03 -19.14 -39.24
C LEU A 24 -3.01 -20.01 -38.52
N GLY A 25 -3.29 -20.35 -37.26
CA GLY A 25 -2.42 -21.24 -36.48
C GLY A 25 -1.00 -20.69 -36.29
N SER A 26 0.01 -21.39 -36.82
CA SER A 26 1.42 -20.96 -36.69
C SER A 26 1.90 -19.96 -37.73
N PHE A 27 1.04 -19.58 -38.69
CA PHE A 27 1.39 -18.57 -39.71
C PHE A 27 1.44 -17.18 -39.10
N LYS A 28 2.60 -16.54 -39.17
CA LYS A 28 2.89 -15.23 -38.52
C LYS A 28 2.37 -14.03 -39.31
N GLY A 29 1.77 -14.25 -40.51
CA GLY A 29 1.39 -13.20 -41.44
C GLY A 29 2.62 -12.60 -42.17
N LEU A 30 2.38 -12.01 -43.35
CA LEU A 30 3.43 -11.40 -44.17
C LEU A 30 4.05 -10.15 -43.53
N LEU A 31 3.30 -9.44 -42.68
CA LEU A 31 3.80 -8.26 -41.94
C LEU A 31 4.64 -8.61 -40.71
N GLY A 32 4.62 -9.87 -40.25
CA GLY A 32 5.31 -10.27 -39.03
C GLY A 32 4.85 -9.55 -37.76
N TRP A 33 3.69 -8.89 -37.82
CA TRP A 33 3.13 -8.17 -36.69
C TRP A 33 2.70 -9.12 -35.57
N THR A 34 3.02 -8.77 -34.33
CA THR A 34 2.52 -9.44 -33.14
C THR A 34 2.12 -8.41 -32.08
N SER A 35 1.09 -8.71 -31.28
CA SER A 35 0.69 -7.83 -30.18
C SER A 35 1.80 -7.64 -29.14
N THR A 36 2.57 -8.68 -28.86
CA THR A 36 3.75 -8.61 -27.98
C THR A 36 4.86 -7.75 -28.58
N GLY A 37 5.09 -7.84 -29.90
CA GLY A 37 6.09 -6.99 -30.59
C GLY A 37 5.70 -5.53 -30.58
N GLN A 38 4.41 -5.22 -30.81
CA GLN A 38 3.92 -3.85 -30.71
C GLN A 38 4.06 -3.32 -29.27
N TYR A 39 3.65 -4.12 -28.27
CA TYR A 39 3.81 -3.76 -26.86
C TYR A 39 5.29 -3.46 -26.53
N GLN A 40 6.21 -4.33 -26.98
CA GLN A 40 7.63 -4.11 -26.72
C GLN A 40 8.16 -2.82 -27.35
N GLN A 41 7.75 -2.53 -28.59
CA GLN A 41 8.13 -1.27 -29.27
C GLN A 41 7.60 -0.04 -28.52
N GLU A 42 6.39 -0.11 -28.00
CA GLU A 42 5.81 0.97 -27.17
C GLU A 42 6.57 1.13 -25.85
N MET A 43 6.94 0.03 -25.20
CA MET A 43 7.76 0.05 -23.97
C MET A 43 9.15 0.63 -24.24
N ASP A 44 9.87 0.15 -25.28
CA ASP A 44 11.20 0.65 -25.65
C ASP A 44 11.16 2.16 -25.98
N ARG A 45 10.07 2.61 -26.63
CA ARG A 45 9.86 4.03 -26.91
C ARG A 45 9.61 4.84 -25.63
N ALA A 46 8.81 4.30 -24.73
CA ALA A 46 8.55 4.95 -23.44
C ALA A 46 9.82 5.03 -22.60
N ASP A 47 10.61 3.95 -22.55
CA ASP A 47 11.89 3.91 -21.83
C ASP A 47 12.90 4.89 -22.45
N GLY A 48 12.94 5.02 -23.79
CA GLY A 48 13.81 6.01 -24.43
C GLY A 48 13.42 7.48 -24.13
N LEU A 49 12.14 7.74 -23.89
CA LEU A 49 11.62 9.09 -23.57
C LEU A 49 11.72 9.43 -22.08
N TYR A 50 11.40 8.48 -21.21
CA TYR A 50 11.24 8.71 -19.78
C TYR A 50 12.37 8.12 -18.94
N GLY A 51 13.06 7.08 -19.43
CA GLY A 51 14.15 6.40 -18.73
C GLY A 51 15.23 7.37 -18.19
N PRO A 52 15.79 8.29 -19.01
CA PRO A 52 16.77 9.24 -18.52
C PRO A 52 16.28 10.15 -17.39
N LEU A 53 14.97 10.43 -17.35
CA LEU A 53 14.37 11.23 -16.29
C LEU A 53 14.23 10.42 -14.99
N PHE A 54 13.82 9.17 -15.08
CA PHE A 54 13.75 8.26 -13.93
C PHE A 54 15.13 7.98 -13.36
N GLU A 55 16.13 7.71 -14.22
CA GLU A 55 17.53 7.51 -13.81
C GLU A 55 18.10 8.74 -13.07
N LYS A 56 17.80 9.96 -13.56
CA LYS A 56 18.20 11.18 -12.89
C LYS A 56 17.72 11.23 -11.45
N TYR A 57 16.43 10.94 -11.22
CA TYR A 57 15.84 10.99 -9.89
C TYR A 57 16.30 9.82 -9.01
N GLN A 58 16.50 8.65 -9.56
CA GLN A 58 17.00 7.48 -8.81
C GLN A 58 18.40 7.71 -8.21
N GLN A 59 19.23 8.57 -8.83
CA GLN A 59 20.56 8.91 -8.33
C GLN A 59 20.53 9.99 -7.24
N MET A 60 19.40 10.63 -6.99
CA MET A 60 19.24 11.67 -6.00
C MET A 60 18.74 11.09 -4.67
N PRO A 61 19.12 11.64 -3.50
CA PRO A 61 18.49 11.25 -2.24
C PRO A 61 16.98 11.51 -2.27
N ILE A 62 16.18 10.61 -1.69
CA ILE A 62 14.71 10.70 -1.67
C ILE A 62 14.22 12.06 -1.15
N VAL A 63 14.88 12.61 -0.11
CA VAL A 63 14.53 13.93 0.43
C VAL A 63 14.67 15.02 -0.63
N ALA A 64 15.77 15.02 -1.40
CA ALA A 64 15.98 15.99 -2.47
C ALA A 64 14.98 15.82 -3.63
N VAL A 65 14.56 14.57 -3.91
CA VAL A 65 13.51 14.28 -4.88
C VAL A 65 12.14 14.75 -4.36
N ALA A 66 11.89 14.64 -3.07
CA ALA A 66 10.67 15.11 -2.43
C ALA A 66 10.51 16.65 -2.49
N ASP A 67 11.62 17.40 -2.56
CA ASP A 67 11.61 18.86 -2.71
C ASP A 67 11.39 19.31 -4.17
N ASP A 68 11.65 18.44 -5.15
CA ASP A 68 11.48 18.75 -6.58
C ASP A 68 9.99 18.64 -6.98
N LEU A 69 9.43 19.77 -7.45
CA LEU A 69 8.00 19.85 -7.81
C LEU A 69 7.61 18.91 -8.98
N ASP A 70 8.50 18.73 -9.94
CA ASP A 70 8.20 17.87 -11.10
C ASP A 70 8.27 16.40 -10.70
N ALA A 71 9.25 16.02 -9.86
CA ALA A 71 9.32 14.68 -9.28
C ALA A 71 8.07 14.37 -8.43
N ARG A 72 7.63 15.31 -7.58
CA ARG A 72 6.38 15.13 -6.80
C ARG A 72 5.16 14.92 -7.68
N ARG A 73 5.01 15.69 -8.76
CA ARG A 73 3.91 15.51 -9.73
C ARG A 73 3.98 14.15 -10.44
N MET A 74 5.18 13.64 -10.71
CA MET A 74 5.35 12.31 -11.27
C MET A 74 4.97 11.24 -10.24
N GLY A 75 5.46 11.37 -9.00
CA GLY A 75 5.11 10.48 -7.87
C GLY A 75 3.61 10.48 -7.59
N GLU A 76 2.95 11.64 -7.59
CA GLU A 76 1.50 11.77 -7.44
C GLU A 76 0.74 10.98 -8.52
N ARG A 77 1.13 11.10 -9.79
CA ARG A 77 0.49 10.34 -10.87
C ARG A 77 0.67 8.84 -10.70
N LEU A 78 1.86 8.39 -10.30
CA LEU A 78 2.11 6.99 -9.98
C LEU A 78 1.24 6.53 -8.80
N PHE A 79 1.17 7.34 -7.73
CA PHE A 79 0.35 7.06 -6.56
C PHE A 79 -1.13 6.91 -6.91
N VAL A 80 -1.70 7.85 -7.65
CA VAL A 80 -3.11 7.81 -8.05
C VAL A 80 -3.42 6.57 -8.89
N ASN A 81 -2.49 6.15 -9.74
CA ASN A 81 -2.70 4.98 -10.61
C ASN A 81 -2.55 3.64 -9.88
N TYR A 82 -1.65 3.53 -8.89
CA TYR A 82 -1.27 2.23 -8.33
C TYR A 82 -1.57 2.07 -6.85
N CYS A 83 -1.67 3.16 -6.09
CA CYS A 83 -1.76 3.15 -4.63
C CYS A 83 -3.12 3.62 -4.11
N ALA A 84 -3.77 4.53 -4.84
CA ALA A 84 -5.02 5.19 -4.41
C ALA A 84 -6.19 4.22 -4.18
N THR A 85 -6.21 3.06 -4.83
CA THR A 85 -7.26 2.04 -4.62
C THR A 85 -7.34 1.59 -3.15
N CYS A 86 -6.20 1.53 -2.47
CA CYS A 86 -6.12 1.13 -1.06
C CYS A 86 -5.97 2.35 -0.14
N HIS A 87 -5.07 3.28 -0.49
CA HIS A 87 -4.72 4.41 0.38
C HIS A 87 -5.58 5.66 0.19
N GLY A 88 -6.55 5.65 -0.75
CA GLY A 88 -7.33 6.81 -1.13
C GLY A 88 -6.57 7.76 -2.07
N SER A 89 -7.27 8.49 -2.92
CA SER A 89 -6.65 9.47 -3.82
C SER A 89 -6.05 10.67 -3.10
N ASP A 90 -6.51 10.92 -1.88
CA ASP A 90 -6.02 11.93 -0.96
C ASP A 90 -4.93 11.39 0.00
N ALA A 91 -4.57 10.11 -0.13
CA ALA A 91 -3.61 9.39 0.71
C ALA A 91 -3.97 9.33 2.22
N ARG A 92 -5.23 9.61 2.59
CA ARG A 92 -5.69 9.56 3.99
C ARG A 92 -6.06 8.16 4.46
N GLY A 93 -5.96 7.17 3.59
CA GLY A 93 -6.26 5.78 3.89
C GLY A 93 -7.75 5.49 4.09
N ALA A 94 -8.01 4.31 4.62
CA ALA A 94 -9.34 3.84 5.01
C ALA A 94 -9.18 2.78 6.10
N ARG A 95 -10.28 2.24 6.63
CA ARG A 95 -10.21 1.15 7.61
C ARG A 95 -9.39 -0.03 7.06
N GLY A 96 -8.28 -0.34 7.71
CA GLY A 96 -7.33 -1.38 7.32
C GLY A 96 -6.23 -0.91 6.36
N PHE A 97 -6.29 0.35 5.88
CA PHE A 97 -5.27 0.96 5.03
C PHE A 97 -4.76 2.25 5.69
N PRO A 98 -3.46 2.36 5.99
CA PRO A 98 -2.92 3.49 6.73
C PRO A 98 -3.07 4.83 5.99
N ASN A 99 -3.26 5.89 6.77
CA ASN A 99 -3.08 7.25 6.33
C ASN A 99 -1.57 7.50 6.10
N LEU A 100 -1.22 8.05 4.95
CA LEU A 100 0.16 8.31 4.57
C LEU A 100 0.53 9.80 4.71
N ARG A 101 -0.39 10.60 5.25
CA ARG A 101 -0.20 12.04 5.45
C ARG A 101 0.08 12.41 6.89
N ASP A 102 -0.14 11.52 7.84
CA ASP A 102 0.15 11.76 9.25
C ASP A 102 1.57 11.27 9.63
N SER A 103 1.98 11.59 10.86
CA SER A 103 3.28 11.19 11.40
C SER A 103 3.29 9.78 12.04
N ASN A 104 2.17 9.04 11.93
CA ASN A 104 2.01 7.74 12.58
C ASN A 104 2.44 6.59 11.66
N TRP A 105 3.71 6.29 11.67
CA TRP A 105 4.32 5.26 10.84
C TRP A 105 4.44 3.92 11.58
N GLN A 106 3.73 2.92 11.10
CA GLN A 106 3.73 1.57 11.70
C GLN A 106 5.08 0.85 11.54
N TYR A 107 5.79 1.08 10.42
CA TYR A 107 7.09 0.46 10.12
C TYR A 107 8.25 1.48 10.09
N GLY A 108 7.97 2.74 10.36
CA GLY A 108 8.93 3.84 10.31
C GLY A 108 8.71 4.75 9.10
N GLY A 109 8.93 6.06 9.32
CA GLY A 109 8.74 7.14 8.35
C GLY A 109 10.02 7.62 7.67
N ASP A 110 11.17 7.00 7.94
CA ASP A 110 12.40 7.31 7.22
C ASP A 110 12.25 7.06 5.72
N PRO A 111 12.79 7.93 4.84
CA PRO A 111 12.68 7.78 3.40
C PRO A 111 13.08 6.40 2.87
N ALA A 112 14.18 5.84 3.39
CA ALA A 112 14.65 4.51 3.00
C ALA A 112 13.70 3.40 3.47
N VAL A 113 13.05 3.55 4.62
CA VAL A 113 12.07 2.58 5.13
C VAL A 113 10.77 2.64 4.33
N ILE A 114 10.34 3.83 3.91
CA ILE A 114 9.19 4.01 3.01
C ILE A 114 9.47 3.34 1.67
N GLU A 115 10.64 3.59 1.07
CA GLU A 115 11.06 2.95 -0.19
C GLU A 115 11.09 1.43 -0.07
N GLN A 116 11.74 0.90 0.97
CA GLN A 116 11.78 -0.54 1.25
C GLN A 116 10.37 -1.14 1.43
N THR A 117 9.47 -0.40 2.10
CA THR A 117 8.08 -0.82 2.31
C THR A 117 7.33 -0.95 0.98
N ILE A 118 7.57 -0.05 0.05
CA ILE A 118 6.93 -0.10 -1.28
C ILE A 118 7.57 -1.20 -2.13
N LEU A 119 8.91 -1.33 -2.12
CA LEU A 119 9.62 -2.34 -2.91
C LEU A 119 9.22 -3.76 -2.53
N ASP A 120 9.28 -4.09 -1.24
CA ASP A 120 9.18 -5.48 -0.76
C ASP A 120 7.82 -5.80 -0.14
N GLY A 121 6.96 -4.79 0.01
CA GLY A 121 5.69 -4.93 0.70
C GLY A 121 5.85 -5.14 2.20
N ARG A 122 4.73 -5.34 2.88
CA ARG A 122 4.68 -5.65 4.32
C ARG A 122 3.59 -6.68 4.61
N THR A 123 3.87 -7.55 5.54
CA THR A 123 2.89 -8.46 6.12
C THR A 123 2.90 -8.29 7.62
N GLY A 124 1.80 -7.76 8.16
CA GLY A 124 1.61 -7.59 9.60
C GLY A 124 0.58 -8.58 10.12
N VAL A 125 0.94 -9.37 11.13
CA VAL A 125 0.06 -10.38 11.72
C VAL A 125 -0.04 -10.13 13.22
N MET A 126 -1.25 -9.88 13.70
CA MET A 126 -1.63 -9.97 15.11
C MET A 126 -2.51 -11.21 15.28
N PRO A 127 -2.09 -12.23 16.00
CA PRO A 127 -2.89 -13.45 16.17
C PRO A 127 -4.15 -13.18 17.01
N SER A 128 -5.13 -14.10 16.94
CA SER A 128 -6.30 -14.11 17.83
C SER A 128 -5.87 -14.41 19.27
N TRP A 129 -6.31 -13.60 20.21
CA TRP A 129 -5.99 -13.73 21.64
C TRP A 129 -7.18 -14.18 22.49
N LYS A 130 -8.37 -14.37 21.91
CA LYS A 130 -9.59 -14.71 22.65
C LYS A 130 -9.43 -15.91 23.57
N ALA A 131 -8.85 -17.00 23.08
CA ALA A 131 -8.64 -18.21 23.86
C ALA A 131 -7.63 -18.01 25.01
N ALA A 132 -6.49 -17.38 24.72
CA ALA A 132 -5.44 -17.12 25.71
C ALA A 132 -5.90 -16.14 26.81
N LEU A 133 -6.80 -15.21 26.47
CA LEU A 133 -7.40 -14.26 27.41
C LEU A 133 -8.52 -14.87 28.27
N GLY A 134 -8.97 -16.09 27.99
CA GLY A 134 -10.05 -16.76 28.72
C GLY A 134 -11.44 -16.36 28.24
N GLY A 135 -11.58 -16.05 26.93
CA GLY A 135 -12.86 -15.75 26.30
C GLY A 135 -13.21 -14.26 26.29
N ASP A 136 -14.50 -13.97 26.10
CA ASP A 136 -14.99 -12.60 25.87
C ASP A 136 -14.76 -11.67 27.08
N ALA A 137 -14.84 -12.18 28.28
CA ALA A 137 -14.58 -11.40 29.49
C ALA A 137 -13.12 -10.90 29.56
N GLY A 138 -12.15 -11.77 29.23
CA GLY A 138 -10.75 -11.36 29.19
C GLY A 138 -10.42 -10.44 28.04
N VAL A 139 -11.10 -10.56 26.88
CA VAL A 139 -11.01 -9.61 25.78
C VAL A 139 -11.56 -8.23 26.20
N ALA A 140 -12.66 -8.20 26.97
CA ALA A 140 -13.21 -6.95 27.50
C ALA A 140 -12.22 -6.27 28.47
N ASP A 141 -11.66 -7.01 29.43
CA ASP A 141 -10.66 -6.48 30.37
C ASP A 141 -9.43 -5.92 29.61
N MET A 142 -8.93 -6.66 28.62
CA MET A 142 -7.82 -6.22 27.78
C MET A 142 -8.15 -4.95 27.00
N THR A 143 -9.37 -4.83 26.50
CA THR A 143 -9.83 -3.63 25.79
C THR A 143 -9.85 -2.41 26.71
N GLU A 144 -10.29 -2.57 27.96
CA GLU A 144 -10.26 -1.49 28.97
C GLU A 144 -8.81 -1.05 29.24
N TYR A 145 -7.89 -2.00 29.35
CA TYR A 145 -6.48 -1.66 29.53
C TYR A 145 -5.91 -0.90 28.33
N VAL A 146 -6.16 -1.37 27.11
CA VAL A 146 -5.73 -0.68 25.89
C VAL A 146 -6.32 0.73 25.79
N PHE A 147 -7.56 0.93 26.21
CA PHE A 147 -8.17 2.26 26.28
C PHE A 147 -7.48 3.16 27.30
N SER A 148 -7.10 2.62 28.45
CA SER A 148 -6.38 3.39 29.46
C SER A 148 -5.02 3.89 28.96
N LEU A 149 -4.31 3.11 28.12
CA LEU A 149 -3.05 3.51 27.52
C LEU A 149 -3.20 4.77 26.65
N SER A 150 -4.30 4.90 25.92
CA SER A 150 -4.59 6.07 25.05
C SER A 150 -5.32 7.21 25.80
N GLY A 151 -5.35 7.17 27.14
CA GLY A 151 -6.00 8.18 27.98
C GLY A 151 -7.51 8.22 27.86
N ARG A 152 -8.15 7.16 27.37
CA ARG A 152 -9.60 7.05 27.23
C ARG A 152 -10.24 6.57 28.52
N ASN A 153 -11.51 6.92 28.70
CA ASN A 153 -12.27 6.46 29.87
C ASN A 153 -12.41 4.93 29.86
N ALA A 154 -11.97 4.28 30.93
CA ALA A 154 -11.91 2.84 31.11
C ALA A 154 -12.29 2.45 32.55
N ASP A 155 -12.84 1.24 32.72
CA ASP A 155 -13.17 0.69 34.05
C ASP A 155 -11.88 0.34 34.81
N PRO A 156 -11.58 0.93 35.99
CA PRO A 156 -10.35 0.70 36.72
C PRO A 156 -10.12 -0.76 37.13
N GLU A 157 -11.16 -1.50 37.46
CA GLU A 157 -11.03 -2.90 37.87
C GLU A 157 -10.67 -3.79 36.67
N ALA A 158 -11.33 -3.56 35.53
CA ALA A 158 -11.03 -4.25 34.28
C ALA A 158 -9.62 -3.89 33.75
N VAL A 159 -9.20 -2.63 33.90
CA VAL A 159 -7.83 -2.17 33.58
C VAL A 159 -6.79 -2.96 34.37
N ALA A 160 -6.99 -3.15 35.69
CA ALA A 160 -6.04 -3.91 36.50
C ALA A 160 -5.92 -5.37 36.02
N ARG A 161 -7.05 -6.05 35.76
CA ARG A 161 -7.05 -7.42 35.21
C ARG A 161 -6.47 -7.51 33.81
N GLY A 162 -6.76 -6.51 32.98
CA GLY A 162 -6.22 -6.42 31.61
C GLY A 162 -4.71 -6.22 31.60
N LYS A 163 -4.18 -5.39 32.51
CA LYS A 163 -2.75 -5.13 32.63
C LYS A 163 -1.94 -6.40 32.92
N GLU A 164 -2.39 -7.22 33.88
CA GLU A 164 -1.70 -8.48 34.19
C GLU A 164 -1.55 -9.37 32.96
N LYS A 165 -2.58 -9.47 32.14
CA LYS A 165 -2.56 -10.26 30.90
C LYS A 165 -1.73 -9.59 29.80
N TYR A 166 -1.75 -8.26 29.73
CA TYR A 166 -0.95 -7.50 28.77
C TYR A 166 0.55 -7.75 29.00
N ASP A 167 0.99 -7.68 30.25
CA ASP A 167 2.39 -7.88 30.64
C ASP A 167 2.90 -9.27 30.25
N MET A 168 2.03 -10.27 30.16
CA MET A 168 2.39 -11.64 29.78
C MET A 168 2.31 -11.91 28.28
N LEU A 169 1.35 -11.31 27.56
CA LEU A 169 0.96 -11.73 26.22
C LEU A 169 1.24 -10.68 25.14
N CYS A 170 1.24 -9.39 25.47
CA CYS A 170 1.20 -8.31 24.48
C CYS A 170 2.50 -7.49 24.43
N VAL A 171 3.23 -7.41 25.54
CA VAL A 171 4.46 -6.61 25.70
C VAL A 171 5.51 -6.94 24.64
N ALA A 172 5.65 -8.20 24.24
CA ALA A 172 6.65 -8.65 23.28
C ALA A 172 6.56 -7.91 21.92
N CYS A 173 5.35 -7.53 21.52
CA CYS A 173 5.12 -6.81 20.28
C CYS A 173 4.82 -5.31 20.51
N HIS A 174 3.99 -4.98 21.52
CA HIS A 174 3.51 -3.62 21.72
C HIS A 174 4.32 -2.78 22.70
N GLY A 175 5.35 -3.38 23.34
CA GLY A 175 6.15 -2.69 24.37
C GLY A 175 5.46 -2.65 25.74
N ALA A 176 6.24 -2.45 26.80
CA ALA A 176 5.72 -2.40 28.16
C ALA A 176 4.88 -1.14 28.43
N ASP A 177 5.15 -0.08 27.68
CA ASP A 177 4.47 1.21 27.73
C ASP A 177 3.36 1.35 26.66
N GLY A 178 3.21 0.35 25.77
CA GLY A 178 2.20 0.35 24.70
C GLY A 178 2.57 1.19 23.49
N THR A 179 3.81 1.70 23.37
CA THR A 179 4.23 2.58 22.26
C THR A 179 4.46 1.85 20.94
N GLY A 180 4.34 0.51 20.94
CA GLY A 180 4.48 -0.32 19.75
C GLY A 180 5.93 -0.70 19.43
N ASN A 181 6.11 -1.28 18.23
CA ASN A 181 7.43 -1.69 17.75
C ASN A 181 7.45 -1.61 16.21
N GLN A 182 8.07 -0.60 15.66
CA GLN A 182 8.16 -0.39 14.22
C GLN A 182 8.89 -1.51 13.48
N ALA A 183 9.86 -2.18 14.11
CA ALA A 183 10.55 -3.30 13.47
C ALA A 183 9.63 -4.51 13.23
N LEU A 184 8.61 -4.67 14.06
CA LEU A 184 7.59 -5.72 13.94
C LEU A 184 6.30 -5.24 13.24
N GLY A 185 6.17 -3.93 13.02
CA GLY A 185 4.94 -3.33 12.55
C GLY A 185 3.81 -3.39 13.60
N ALA A 186 4.16 -3.48 14.89
CA ALA A 186 3.20 -3.44 15.97
C ALA A 186 2.84 -1.97 16.28
N PRO A 187 1.54 -1.58 16.17
CA PRO A 187 1.14 -0.19 16.32
C PRO A 187 1.30 0.32 17.76
N ASN A 188 1.46 1.64 17.87
CA ASN A 188 1.35 2.39 19.10
C ASN A 188 -0.10 2.32 19.60
N LEU A 189 -0.31 1.95 20.86
CA LEU A 189 -1.60 1.84 21.54
C LEU A 189 -1.91 3.05 22.42
N THR A 190 -0.95 3.99 22.53
CA THR A 190 -1.09 5.17 23.40
C THR A 190 -1.64 6.38 22.68
N ASP A 191 -1.64 6.36 21.34
CA ASP A 191 -2.11 7.45 20.51
C ASP A 191 -3.63 7.34 20.19
N LYS A 192 -4.10 8.19 19.28
CA LYS A 192 -5.51 8.23 18.86
C LYS A 192 -5.73 7.63 17.46
N VAL A 193 -4.69 7.07 16.82
CA VAL A 193 -4.74 6.54 15.48
C VAL A 193 -5.04 5.05 15.51
N TRP A 194 -6.13 4.64 14.89
CA TRP A 194 -6.65 3.27 14.94
C TRP A 194 -6.92 2.74 13.53
N LEU A 195 -5.98 2.01 12.97
CA LEU A 195 -6.05 1.49 11.60
C LEU A 195 -7.33 0.67 11.32
N TYR A 196 -7.77 -0.13 12.29
CA TYR A 196 -8.97 -0.97 12.16
C TYR A 196 -10.20 -0.38 12.86
N GLY A 197 -10.09 0.88 13.32
CA GLY A 197 -11.11 1.61 14.04
C GLY A 197 -10.96 1.53 15.55
N GLY A 198 -11.23 2.67 16.22
CA GLY A 198 -10.99 2.88 17.64
C GLY A 198 -12.24 2.72 18.54
N SER A 199 -13.39 2.31 18.03
CA SER A 199 -14.53 2.03 18.91
C SER A 199 -14.26 0.79 19.77
N ARG A 200 -14.90 0.72 20.97
CA ARG A 200 -14.76 -0.44 21.87
C ARG A 200 -14.98 -1.78 21.15
N LYS A 201 -16.02 -1.87 20.34
CA LYS A 201 -16.34 -3.06 19.55
C LYS A 201 -15.21 -3.42 18.58
N GLN A 202 -14.62 -2.43 17.90
CA GLN A 202 -13.58 -2.67 16.90
C GLN A 202 -12.25 -3.08 17.54
N VAL A 203 -11.92 -2.52 18.72
CA VAL A 203 -10.73 -2.92 19.47
C VAL A 203 -10.92 -4.32 20.04
N MET A 204 -12.08 -4.63 20.62
CA MET A 204 -12.44 -6.00 21.03
C MET A 204 -12.31 -7.00 19.88
N GLU A 205 -12.84 -6.66 18.69
CA GLU A 205 -12.73 -7.50 17.49
C GLU A 205 -11.25 -7.72 17.10
N SER A 206 -10.42 -6.67 17.16
CA SER A 206 -9.00 -6.78 16.84
C SER A 206 -8.26 -7.71 17.81
N ILE A 207 -8.57 -7.64 19.08
CA ILE A 207 -7.96 -8.49 20.11
C ILE A 207 -8.48 -9.93 20.00
N ALA A 208 -9.79 -10.09 19.84
CA ALA A 208 -10.42 -11.40 19.83
C ALA A 208 -10.04 -12.22 18.58
N GLU A 209 -10.16 -11.61 17.40
CA GLU A 209 -10.02 -12.31 16.11
C GLU A 209 -8.61 -12.16 15.50
N GLY A 210 -7.83 -11.20 16.01
CA GLY A 210 -6.55 -10.82 15.41
C GLY A 210 -6.70 -9.97 14.15
N ARG A 211 -5.57 -9.66 13.53
CA ARG A 211 -5.49 -8.90 12.27
C ARG A 211 -4.41 -9.47 11.36
N ASN A 212 -4.68 -9.45 10.07
CA ASN A 212 -3.73 -9.81 9.04
C ASN A 212 -3.78 -8.75 7.95
N GLY A 213 -2.77 -7.89 7.88
CA GLY A 213 -2.63 -6.83 6.90
C GLY A 213 -1.53 -7.18 5.91
N VAL A 214 -1.80 -7.02 4.62
CA VAL A 214 -0.81 -7.25 3.57
C VAL A 214 -0.75 -6.05 2.64
N MET A 215 0.43 -5.46 2.52
CA MET A 215 0.79 -4.55 1.44
C MET A 215 1.65 -5.34 0.45
N PRO A 216 1.23 -5.53 -0.81
CA PRO A 216 1.99 -6.31 -1.78
C PRO A 216 3.31 -5.60 -2.17
N PRO A 217 4.35 -6.37 -2.58
CA PRO A 217 5.57 -5.79 -3.13
C PRO A 217 5.33 -5.19 -4.52
N HIS A 218 6.01 -4.09 -4.82
CA HIS A 218 5.88 -3.39 -6.10
C HIS A 218 7.17 -3.40 -6.94
N ARG A 219 8.25 -4.02 -6.46
CA ARG A 219 9.56 -4.07 -7.11
C ARG A 219 9.48 -4.59 -8.54
N GLU A 220 8.89 -5.77 -8.73
CA GLU A 220 8.83 -6.42 -10.05
C GLU A 220 7.86 -5.71 -11.00
N PHE A 221 6.82 -5.11 -10.44
CA PHE A 221 5.76 -4.50 -11.23
C PHE A 221 6.09 -3.07 -11.67
N LEU A 222 6.67 -2.26 -10.79
CA LEU A 222 6.95 -0.84 -11.06
C LEU A 222 8.42 -0.58 -11.44
N GLY A 223 9.36 -1.36 -10.91
CA GLY A 223 10.79 -1.06 -10.97
C GLY A 223 11.24 -0.15 -9.82
N GLU A 224 12.54 -0.15 -9.54
CA GLU A 224 13.11 0.61 -8.42
C GLU A 224 13.06 2.12 -8.67
N ASP A 225 13.21 2.55 -9.90
CA ASP A 225 13.16 3.94 -10.34
C ASP A 225 11.83 4.64 -10.04
N LYS A 226 10.71 3.97 -10.38
CA LYS A 226 9.36 4.51 -10.09
C LYS A 226 9.01 4.40 -8.62
N VAL A 227 9.49 3.35 -7.93
CA VAL A 227 9.31 3.22 -6.48
C VAL A 227 10.05 4.33 -5.74
N HIS A 228 11.24 4.73 -6.21
CA HIS A 228 12.00 5.83 -5.64
C HIS A 228 11.21 7.16 -5.69
N LEU A 229 10.58 7.46 -6.84
CA LEU A 229 9.68 8.61 -6.98
C LEU A 229 8.43 8.52 -6.11
N LEU A 230 7.84 7.32 -5.99
CA LEU A 230 6.71 7.09 -5.10
C LEU A 230 7.08 7.29 -3.63
N ALA A 231 8.24 6.80 -3.21
CA ALA A 231 8.74 6.99 -1.85
C ALA A 231 8.97 8.48 -1.53
N ALA A 232 9.53 9.22 -2.48
CA ALA A 232 9.70 10.67 -2.35
C ALA A 232 8.36 11.42 -2.24
N TYR A 233 7.39 11.04 -3.06
CA TYR A 233 6.04 11.61 -2.98
C TYR A 233 5.37 11.29 -1.64
N VAL A 234 5.38 10.03 -1.20
CA VAL A 234 4.78 9.63 0.08
C VAL A 234 5.47 10.32 1.25
N TYR A 235 6.80 10.43 1.24
CA TYR A 235 7.55 11.16 2.25
C TYR A 235 7.14 12.64 2.30
N SER A 236 6.97 13.29 1.14
CA SER A 236 6.54 14.70 1.08
C SER A 236 5.13 14.93 1.62
N LEU A 237 4.26 13.92 1.63
CA LEU A 237 2.89 14.04 2.16
C LEU A 237 2.86 14.17 3.68
N SER A 238 3.76 13.51 4.38
CA SER A 238 3.82 13.54 5.86
C SER A 238 4.61 14.75 6.37
N THR A 239 5.70 15.15 5.68
CA THR A 239 6.53 16.29 6.09
C THR A 239 5.90 17.64 5.74
N GLY A 240 5.11 17.74 4.68
CA GLY A 240 4.41 18.97 4.30
C GLY A 240 3.21 19.35 5.18
N GLN A 241 2.83 18.51 6.15
CA GLN A 241 1.78 18.85 7.13
C GLN A 241 2.35 19.51 8.40
N GLU A 242 3.60 19.24 8.73
CA GLU A 242 4.23 19.89 9.90
C GLU A 242 4.35 21.42 9.73
N GLU A 243 4.44 21.90 8.48
CA GLU A 243 4.46 23.36 8.18
C GLU A 243 3.08 24.04 8.23
N LEU A 244 1.97 23.28 8.28
CA LEU A 244 0.61 23.83 8.30
C LEU A 244 -0.05 23.77 9.69
N ASP A 245 0.53 23.02 10.61
CA ASP A 245 0.03 22.85 11.99
C ASP A 245 0.84 23.68 13.02
N GLU A 246 1.84 24.48 12.59
CA GLU A 246 2.53 25.52 13.35
C GLU A 246 1.92 26.92 13.05
#